data_cefe581f1dce0313b3b2c3fb3f9e81f8
#
_entry.id   cefe581f1dce0313b3b2c3fb3f9e81f8
#
_cell.length_a   1.000
_cell.length_b   1.000
_cell.length_c   1.000
_cell.angle_alpha   90.00
_cell.angle_beta   90.00
_cell.angle_gamma   90.00
#
_symmetry.space_group_name_H-M   'P 1'
#
loop_
_entity.id
_entity.type
_entity.pdbx_description
1 polymer ?
#
loop_
_entity_poly.entity_id
_entity_poly.type
_entity_poly.pdbx_seq_one_letter_code
_entity_poly.pdbx_strand_id
1 'polypeptide(L)'
;MSKKKAASFTPFANEADVAGIGELTLENRVDRITISGDVDLTADVPGLARARRLHALLGEIVAALESRELPDELPPPEVKTIDNPFA
;
A
#
# COMPACT_ATOMS: atom_id res chain seq x y z
N MET A 1 -19.35 -14.15 6.47
CA MET A 1 -18.90 -13.93 6.23
C MET A 1 -17.98 -13.71 6.14
N SER A 2 -18.00 -13.61 6.18
CA SER A 2 -17.17 -13.37 5.91
C SER A 2 -16.28 -13.20 6.03
N LYS A 3 -16.10 -13.08 6.15
CA LYS A 3 -15.36 -12.94 6.18
C LYS A 3 -14.45 -12.59 5.95
N LYS A 4 -14.20 -12.54 5.87
CA LYS A 4 -13.41 -12.31 5.66
C LYS A 4 -12.64 -11.80 5.34
N LYS A 5 -12.53 -11.33 5.23
CA LYS A 5 -11.90 -10.84 4.97
C LYS A 5 -11.01 -10.40 5.58
N ALA A 6 -10.76 -10.82 6.00
CA ALA A 6 -9.95 -10.63 6.82
C ALA A 6 -8.95 -10.04 6.34
N ALA A 7 -8.50 -10.31 5.67
CA ALA A 7 -7.51 -9.79 5.20
C ALA A 7 -7.72 -8.59 4.57
N SER A 8 -8.59 -7.88 4.88
CA SER A 8 -8.82 -6.76 4.24
C SER A 8 -7.79 -5.78 4.47
N PHE A 9 -7.31 -5.12 3.50
CA PHE A 9 -6.34 -4.08 3.58
C PHE A 9 -7.08 -2.78 3.43
N THR A 10 -7.19 -2.03 4.50
CA THR A 10 -7.89 -0.75 4.44
C THR A 10 -6.83 0.33 4.34
N PRO A 11 -6.70 1.02 3.21
CA PRO A 11 -5.62 1.97 3.03
C PRO A 11 -5.57 3.02 4.12
N PHE A 12 -4.37 3.25 4.63
CA PHE A 12 -4.07 4.28 5.63
C PHE A 12 -4.72 4.05 6.99
N ALA A 13 -5.26 2.86 7.22
CA ALA A 13 -5.97 2.62 8.47
C ALA A 13 -5.06 2.29 9.63
N ASN A 14 -3.89 1.78 9.37
CA ASN A 14 -3.00 1.38 10.47
C ASN A 14 -1.58 1.27 9.98
N GLU A 15 -0.70 0.91 10.87
CA GLU A 15 0.72 0.87 10.55
C GLU A 15 1.20 -0.54 10.28
N ALA A 16 0.31 -1.47 10.15
CA ALA A 16 0.72 -2.86 10.15
C ALA A 16 0.27 -3.72 8.99
N ASP A 17 -0.86 -3.44 8.41
CA ASP A 17 -1.40 -4.36 7.40
C ASP A 17 -0.54 -4.40 6.16
N VAL A 18 -0.46 -5.56 5.57
CA VAL A 18 0.32 -5.76 4.37
C VAL A 18 -0.55 -6.50 3.37
N ALA A 19 -0.55 -6.07 2.15
CA ALA A 19 -1.22 -6.79 1.07
C ALA A 19 -0.16 -7.28 0.11
N GLY A 20 -0.36 -8.44 -0.44
CA GLY A 20 0.61 -9.00 -1.37
C GLY A 20 -0.03 -9.43 -2.66
N ILE A 21 0.66 -9.24 -3.76
CA ILE A 21 0.24 -9.73 -5.07
C ILE A 21 1.49 -10.27 -5.69
N GLY A 22 1.63 -11.58 -5.76
CA GLY A 22 2.88 -12.19 -6.17
C GLY A 22 3.97 -11.75 -5.20
N GLU A 23 5.05 -11.23 -5.72
CA GLU A 23 6.12 -10.74 -4.87
C GLU A 23 5.99 -9.24 -4.59
N LEU A 24 4.93 -8.63 -5.04
CA LEU A 24 4.71 -7.24 -4.76
C LEU A 24 4.08 -7.11 -3.39
N THR A 25 4.55 -6.18 -2.60
CA THR A 25 4.06 -5.97 -1.25
C THR A 25 3.62 -4.53 -1.09
N LEU A 26 2.45 -4.35 -0.52
CA LEU A 26 1.96 -3.01 -0.19
C LEU A 26 1.86 -2.95 1.32
N GLU A 27 2.62 -2.07 1.93
CA GLU A 27 2.67 -1.95 3.38
C GLU A 27 1.94 -0.71 3.82
N ASN A 28 0.98 -0.89 4.69
CA ASN A 28 0.12 0.20 5.13
C ASN A 28 0.75 1.02 6.23
N ARG A 29 0.57 2.32 6.15
CA ARG A 29 0.85 3.21 7.25
C ARG A 29 -0.26 4.23 7.25
N VAL A 30 -0.34 5.00 8.29
CA VAL A 30 -1.46 5.95 8.34
C VAL A 30 -1.27 7.13 7.40
N ASP A 31 -0.03 7.44 7.02
CA ASP A 31 0.22 8.56 6.15
C ASP A 31 0.82 8.19 4.81
N ARG A 32 1.05 6.92 4.54
CA ARG A 32 1.61 6.49 3.27
C ARG A 32 1.45 5.00 3.09
N ILE A 33 1.59 4.55 1.88
CA ILE A 33 1.62 3.13 1.59
C ILE A 33 2.89 2.90 0.80
N THR A 34 3.71 1.98 1.26
CA THR A 34 4.95 1.67 0.58
C THR A 34 4.73 0.44 -0.30
N ILE A 35 5.08 0.55 -1.56
CA ILE A 35 4.95 -0.55 -2.49
C ILE A 35 6.34 -0.98 -2.89
N SER A 36 6.63 -2.26 -2.73
CA SER A 36 7.96 -2.78 -3.05
C SER A 36 7.84 -4.15 -3.67
N GLY A 37 8.91 -4.62 -4.26
CA GLY A 37 8.94 -5.92 -4.90
C GLY A 37 8.52 -5.84 -6.35
N ASP A 38 8.12 -6.99 -6.90
CA ASP A 38 7.71 -7.01 -8.29
C ASP A 38 6.64 -8.07 -8.51
N VAL A 39 5.95 -7.98 -9.61
CA VAL A 39 4.97 -8.98 -9.97
C VAL A 39 4.86 -8.95 -11.49
N ASP A 40 4.76 -10.13 -12.09
CA ASP A 40 4.56 -10.20 -13.51
C ASP A 40 3.06 -10.28 -13.79
N LEU A 41 2.60 -9.40 -14.63
CA LEU A 41 1.21 -9.45 -15.07
C LEU A 41 1.25 -10.13 -16.43
N THR A 42 1.17 -11.44 -16.40
CA THR A 42 1.32 -12.24 -17.61
C THR A 42 0.08 -12.12 -18.48
N ALA A 43 0.27 -12.35 -19.76
CA ALA A 43 -0.86 -12.21 -20.70
C ALA A 43 -1.64 -13.49 -20.75
N ASP A 44 -2.30 -13.81 -19.65
CA ASP A 44 -3.10 -15.03 -19.52
C ASP A 44 -4.11 -14.83 -18.40
N VAL A 45 -4.86 -15.84 -18.09
CA VAL A 45 -5.93 -15.73 -17.09
C VAL A 45 -5.37 -15.37 -15.72
N PRO A 46 -4.33 -16.04 -15.20
CA PRO A 46 -3.80 -15.61 -13.91
C PRO A 46 -3.24 -14.18 -13.93
N GLY A 47 -2.67 -13.76 -15.05
CA GLY A 47 -2.20 -12.38 -15.13
C GLY A 47 -3.32 -11.38 -15.06
N LEU A 48 -4.44 -11.68 -15.69
CA LEU A 48 -5.60 -10.81 -15.60
C LEU A 48 -6.11 -10.75 -14.18
N ALA A 49 -6.14 -11.87 -13.48
CA ALA A 49 -6.62 -11.87 -12.10
C ALA A 49 -5.73 -11.02 -11.22
N ARG A 50 -4.40 -11.09 -11.40
CA ARG A 50 -3.49 -10.27 -10.61
C ARG A 50 -3.66 -8.81 -10.94
N ALA A 51 -3.83 -8.50 -12.22
CA ALA A 51 -4.01 -7.12 -12.64
C ALA A 51 -5.28 -6.53 -12.05
N ARG A 52 -6.36 -7.31 -12.04
CA ARG A 52 -7.60 -6.82 -11.47
C ARG A 52 -7.45 -6.60 -9.98
N ARG A 53 -6.73 -7.47 -9.29
CA ARG A 53 -6.55 -7.31 -7.87
C ARG A 53 -5.73 -6.06 -7.57
N LEU A 54 -4.67 -5.83 -8.33
CA LEU A 54 -3.86 -4.65 -8.15
C LEU A 54 -4.67 -3.40 -8.48
N HIS A 55 -5.46 -3.45 -9.53
CA HIS A 55 -6.30 -2.33 -9.91
C HIS A 55 -7.28 -2.00 -8.79
N ALA A 56 -7.88 -3.01 -8.18
CA ALA A 56 -8.83 -2.80 -7.11
C ALA A 56 -8.15 -2.18 -5.89
N LEU A 57 -6.96 -2.65 -5.55
CA LEU A 57 -6.24 -2.09 -4.42
C LEU A 57 -5.85 -0.64 -4.69
N LEU A 58 -5.37 -0.34 -5.88
CA LEU A 58 -5.01 1.03 -6.21
C LEU A 58 -6.24 1.92 -6.23
N GLY A 59 -7.37 1.39 -6.68
CA GLY A 59 -8.61 2.15 -6.65
C GLY A 59 -9.04 2.50 -5.24
N GLU A 60 -8.86 1.57 -4.32
CA GLU A 60 -9.19 1.85 -2.92
C GLU A 60 -8.25 2.88 -2.34
N ILE A 61 -6.98 2.86 -2.73
CA ILE A 61 -6.03 3.85 -2.26
C ILE A 61 -6.40 5.23 -2.78
N VAL A 62 -6.75 5.32 -4.06
CA VAL A 62 -7.17 6.58 -4.64
C VAL A 62 -8.41 7.10 -3.94
N ALA A 63 -9.40 6.23 -3.72
CA ALA A 63 -10.62 6.65 -3.07
C ALA A 63 -10.34 7.13 -1.64
N ALA A 64 -9.45 6.46 -0.94
CA ALA A 64 -9.12 6.87 0.42
C ALA A 64 -8.46 8.23 0.43
N LEU A 65 -7.57 8.48 -0.53
CA LEU A 65 -6.91 9.76 -0.60
C LEU A 65 -7.87 10.87 -0.98
N GLU A 66 -8.79 10.56 -1.88
CA GLU A 66 -9.77 11.56 -2.28
C GLU A 66 -10.77 11.89 -1.21
N SER A 67 -10.92 11.03 -0.22
CA SER A 67 -11.93 11.24 0.80
C SER A 67 -11.43 12.06 1.97
N ARG A 68 -10.18 12.52 1.95
CA ARG A 68 -9.65 13.27 3.08
C ARG A 68 -8.98 14.54 2.56
N GLU A 69 -8.77 15.46 3.47
CA GLU A 69 -8.12 16.67 3.13
C GLU A 69 -6.66 16.40 3.09
N LEU A 70 -5.99 16.71 2.05
CA LEU A 70 -4.60 16.36 1.88
C LEU A 70 -3.72 17.59 2.00
N PRO A 71 -2.60 17.48 2.70
CA PRO A 71 -1.64 18.58 2.68
C PRO A 71 -0.98 18.65 1.31
N ASP A 72 -0.36 19.75 1.00
CA ASP A 72 0.34 19.85 -0.26
C ASP A 72 1.44 18.82 -0.34
N GLU A 73 2.10 18.56 0.76
CA GLU A 73 3.18 17.61 0.77
C GLU A 73 3.42 17.19 2.19
N LEU A 74 3.69 15.91 2.42
CA LEU A 74 4.05 15.47 3.76
C LEU A 74 5.48 15.86 4.05
N PRO A 75 5.81 16.10 5.31
CA PRO A 75 7.20 16.26 5.65
C PRO A 75 7.95 14.96 5.40
N PRO A 76 9.25 15.01 5.23
CA PRO A 76 9.99 13.78 5.02
C PRO A 76 9.82 12.86 6.22
N PRO A 77 9.95 11.58 6.04
CA PRO A 77 9.84 10.67 7.15
C PRO A 77 10.89 10.99 8.18
N GLU A 78 10.52 10.86 9.47
CA GLU A 78 11.44 11.15 10.47
C GLU A 78 12.44 10.11 10.55
N VAL A 79 13.66 10.43 10.47
CA VAL A 79 14.64 9.50 10.54
C VAL A 79 15.20 9.51 11.83
N LYS A 80 15.14 8.61 12.56
CA LYS A 80 15.60 8.59 13.80
C LYS A 80 16.88 8.43 13.83
N THR A 81 17.62 8.93 13.35
CA THR A 81 18.81 8.70 13.26
C THR A 81 19.54 8.98 14.17
N ILE A 82 19.88 9.11 14.56
CA ILE A 82 20.57 9.32 15.34
C ILE A 82 21.51 9.97 15.12
N ASP A 83 21.87 10.36 15.27
CA ASP A 83 22.69 11.07 15.23
C ASP A 83 23.79 10.79 14.69
N ASN A 84 23.98 11.03 13.92
CA ASN A 84 25.00 10.84 13.29
C ASN A 84 26.04 11.63 13.72
N PRO A 85 26.90 11.19 14.28
CA PRO A 85 27.90 11.96 14.82
C PRO A 85 28.72 12.59 13.82
N PHE A 86 28.65 12.21 12.66
CA PHE A 86 29.40 12.82 11.77
C PHE A 86 28.65 13.77 11.15
N ALA A 87 27.53 13.90 11.48
CA ALA A 87 26.73 14.81 10.80
C ALA A 87 26.90 16.06 11.37
#